data_f37da28cd261be2a7293aef99a605b22
#
_entry.id   f37da28cd261be2a7293aef99a605b22
#
_cell.length_a   1.000
_cell.length_b   1.000
_cell.length_c   1.000
_cell.angle_alpha   90.00
_cell.angle_beta   90.00
_cell.angle_gamma   90.00
#
_symmetry.space_group_name_H-M   'P 1'
#
loop_
_entity.id
_entity.type
_entity.pdbx_description
1 polymer ?
#
loop_
_entity_poly.entity_id
_entity_poly.type
_entity_poly.pdbx_seq_one_letter_code
_entity_poly.pdbx_strand_id
1 'polypeptide(L)'
;MNSQKDQSARYCLNNDRGMEVEIASKGGSIERLIVPDRNGHPENIMFDCSLVTVPAIPRGLSGRLYDTSSGSVHEIDLALHQLLFTAEPFSTIQESGLRLSAEISVNGQVIAIDMLYVLTNNNQLILRYAATTNQPLRLSLSLPVFFNLSGNLKASITKHDLKFSSSCFIHPVPALSINPCLQQTKGTPFDFRLGRRLNRFFLDKMFSRSPADTYYLFHQQPVISVHEAVSGRWMTMETSQPGFVLSTAAHHTDTFFSGICFDSTDFLLSSLINGPIPSFHETTYSFSTTY
;
A
#
# COMPACT_ATOMS: atom_id res chain seq x y z
N MET A 1 -30.83 23.58 10.87
CA MET A 1 -30.08 22.34 10.61
C MET A 1 -28.96 22.68 9.63
N ASN A 2 -27.78 23.00 10.13
CA ASN A 2 -26.62 23.32 9.30
C ASN A 2 -26.01 22.01 8.83
N SER A 3 -26.12 21.73 7.54
CA SER A 3 -25.30 20.71 6.90
C SER A 3 -23.86 21.23 6.84
N GLN A 4 -23.05 20.95 7.86
CA GLN A 4 -21.60 20.97 7.69
C GLN A 4 -21.30 19.91 6.62
N LYS A 5 -20.96 20.35 5.42
CA LYS A 5 -20.34 19.52 4.40
C LYS A 5 -19.08 18.96 5.03
N ASP A 6 -18.98 17.63 5.15
CA ASP A 6 -17.78 16.88 5.44
C ASP A 6 -16.71 17.22 4.39
N GLN A 7 -15.98 18.32 4.61
CA GLN A 7 -14.90 18.70 3.70
C GLN A 7 -13.62 18.00 4.18
N SER A 8 -13.22 16.97 3.45
CA SER A 8 -11.88 16.40 3.58
C SER A 8 -10.84 17.50 3.36
N ALA A 9 -10.03 17.78 4.37
CA ALA A 9 -8.88 18.67 4.23
C ALA A 9 -7.73 17.93 3.52
N ARG A 10 -6.92 18.67 2.76
CA ARG A 10 -5.72 18.19 2.10
C ARG A 10 -4.49 18.86 2.68
N TYR A 11 -3.45 18.07 2.89
CA TYR A 11 -2.18 18.49 3.47
C TYR A 11 -1.06 18.15 2.51
N CYS A 12 -0.17 19.10 2.27
CA CYS A 12 0.99 18.93 1.40
C CYS A 12 2.26 18.89 2.23
N LEU A 13 3.01 17.81 2.15
CA LEU A 13 4.35 17.67 2.70
C LEU A 13 5.36 17.89 1.58
N ASN A 14 6.40 18.67 1.84
CA ASN A 14 7.45 18.98 0.87
C ASN A 14 8.82 18.74 1.49
N ASN A 15 9.81 18.39 0.67
CA ASN A 15 11.20 18.34 1.06
C ASN A 15 12.08 19.24 0.21
N ASP A 16 13.34 19.44 0.62
CA ASP A 16 14.30 20.31 -0.07
C ASP A 16 14.81 19.75 -1.42
N ARG A 17 14.38 18.53 -1.78
CA ARG A 17 14.81 17.83 -3.00
C ARG A 17 13.72 17.74 -4.08
N GLY A 18 12.63 18.49 -3.90
CA GLY A 18 11.55 18.59 -4.87
C GLY A 18 10.54 17.44 -4.83
N MET A 19 10.51 16.65 -3.77
CA MET A 19 9.41 15.73 -3.53
C MET A 19 8.26 16.45 -2.84
N GLU A 20 7.03 16.06 -3.22
CA GLU A 20 5.78 16.51 -2.60
C GLU A 20 4.85 15.32 -2.38
N VAL A 21 4.14 15.33 -1.25
CA VAL A 21 3.12 14.33 -0.92
C VAL A 21 1.85 15.06 -0.51
N GLU A 22 0.75 14.82 -1.21
CA GLU A 22 -0.57 15.32 -0.85
C GLU A 22 -1.38 14.23 -0.16
N ILE A 23 -1.89 14.51 1.04
CA ILE A 23 -2.61 13.56 1.90
C ILE A 23 -3.96 14.16 2.25
N ALA A 24 -5.02 13.37 2.09
CA ALA A 24 -6.37 13.76 2.52
C ALA A 24 -6.64 13.31 3.96
N SER A 25 -7.31 14.14 4.75
CA SER A 25 -7.76 13.75 6.09
C SER A 25 -8.86 12.68 6.07
N LYS A 26 -9.57 12.53 4.96
CA LYS A 26 -10.53 11.45 4.76
C LYS A 26 -9.79 10.16 4.36
N GLY A 27 -9.92 9.14 5.17
CA GLY A 27 -9.27 7.85 4.96
C GLY A 27 -7.75 7.87 5.07
N GLY A 28 -7.10 9.01 5.33
CA GLY A 28 -5.66 9.15 5.30
C GLY A 28 -5.07 8.83 3.92
N SER A 29 -5.81 9.04 2.83
CA SER A 29 -5.36 8.66 1.50
C SER A 29 -4.22 9.55 1.00
N ILE A 30 -3.21 8.95 0.36
CA ILE A 30 -2.23 9.69 -0.44
C ILE A 30 -2.89 9.99 -1.79
N GLU A 31 -3.07 11.27 -2.08
CA GLU A 31 -3.75 11.72 -3.31
C GLU A 31 -2.75 11.95 -4.45
N ARG A 32 -1.53 12.39 -4.10
CA ARG A 32 -0.48 12.71 -5.06
C ARG A 32 0.89 12.48 -4.43
N LEU A 33 1.82 11.97 -5.23
CA LEU A 33 3.23 11.82 -4.85
C LEU A 33 4.11 12.26 -6.02
N ILE A 34 4.72 13.43 -5.87
CA ILE A 34 5.63 14.01 -6.85
C ILE A 34 7.04 13.56 -6.53
N VAL A 35 7.71 13.01 -7.52
CA VAL A 35 9.13 12.62 -7.43
C VAL A 35 9.86 13.10 -8.68
N PRO A 36 10.98 13.82 -8.56
CA PRO A 36 11.79 14.22 -9.70
C PRO A 36 12.34 13.01 -10.49
N ASP A 37 12.47 13.14 -11.80
CA ASP A 37 13.17 12.18 -12.65
C ASP A 37 14.69 12.47 -12.66
N ARG A 38 15.47 11.70 -13.46
CA ARG A 38 16.93 11.89 -13.62
C ARG A 38 17.35 13.28 -14.11
N ASN A 39 16.45 14.01 -14.75
CA ASN A 39 16.67 15.35 -15.23
C ASN A 39 16.16 16.43 -14.28
N GLY A 40 15.63 16.01 -13.12
CA GLY A 40 15.04 16.90 -12.12
C GLY A 40 13.60 17.33 -12.41
N HIS A 41 12.92 16.74 -13.39
CA HIS A 41 11.51 17.07 -13.69
C HIS A 41 10.58 16.41 -12.67
N PRO A 42 9.82 17.20 -11.88
CA PRO A 42 8.90 16.67 -10.90
C PRO A 42 7.62 16.15 -11.56
N GLU A 43 7.24 14.90 -11.27
CA GLU A 43 6.04 14.27 -11.84
C GLU A 43 5.34 13.39 -10.82
N ASN A 44 4.02 13.30 -10.95
CA ASN A 44 3.22 12.39 -10.13
C ASN A 44 3.48 10.93 -10.53
N ILE A 45 3.92 10.14 -9.57
CA ILE A 45 4.19 8.70 -9.74
C ILE A 45 3.09 7.80 -9.19
N MET A 46 1.97 8.38 -8.76
CA MET A 46 0.82 7.59 -8.32
C MET A 46 -0.17 7.33 -9.44
N PHE A 47 -0.77 6.16 -9.40
CA PHE A 47 -1.95 5.82 -10.19
C PHE A 47 -3.21 6.04 -9.36
N ASP A 48 -4.14 6.77 -9.96
CA ASP A 48 -5.46 7.00 -9.37
C ASP A 48 -6.35 5.76 -9.51
N CYS A 49 -6.43 4.98 -8.44
CA CYS A 49 -7.23 3.76 -8.43
C CYS A 49 -8.76 4.01 -8.49
N SER A 50 -9.24 5.24 -8.30
CA SER A 50 -10.66 5.58 -8.50
C SER A 50 -11.10 5.46 -9.95
N LEU A 51 -10.13 5.43 -10.87
CA LEU A 51 -10.36 5.24 -12.31
C LEU A 51 -10.49 3.76 -12.71
N VAL A 52 -10.39 2.83 -11.75
CA VAL A 52 -10.51 1.38 -11.97
C VAL A 52 -11.93 0.93 -11.72
N THR A 53 -12.50 0.12 -12.60
CA THR A 53 -13.92 -0.25 -12.55
C THR A 53 -14.26 -1.46 -11.74
N VAL A 54 -13.35 -2.38 -11.45
CA VAL A 54 -13.76 -3.65 -10.82
C VAL A 54 -12.63 -4.32 -10.05
N PRO A 55 -12.87 -4.67 -8.79
CA PRO A 55 -13.67 -3.96 -7.80
C PRO A 55 -13.05 -2.62 -7.43
N ALA A 56 -13.87 -1.67 -7.02
CA ALA A 56 -13.34 -0.38 -6.56
C ALA A 56 -12.38 -0.60 -5.40
N ILE A 57 -11.10 -0.29 -5.61
CA ILE A 57 -10.10 -0.35 -4.54
C ILE A 57 -10.28 0.93 -3.71
N PRO A 58 -10.62 0.82 -2.42
CA PRO A 58 -10.83 2.00 -1.60
C PRO A 58 -9.51 2.79 -1.51
N ARG A 59 -9.61 4.10 -1.68
CA ARG A 59 -8.50 5.00 -1.40
C ARG A 59 -8.38 5.22 0.09
N GLY A 60 -7.18 5.11 0.61
CA GLY A 60 -6.89 5.33 2.02
C GLY A 60 -6.86 4.05 2.84
N LEU A 61 -6.86 4.24 4.15
CA LEU A 61 -6.74 3.13 5.09
C LEU A 61 -7.97 2.21 5.00
N SER A 62 -7.71 0.94 4.88
CA SER A 62 -8.71 -0.13 4.99
C SER A 62 -8.47 -0.91 6.28
N GLY A 63 -9.53 -1.39 6.90
CA GLY A 63 -9.45 -2.20 8.11
C GLY A 63 -10.45 -3.33 8.07
N ARG A 64 -10.01 -4.51 8.49
CA ARG A 64 -10.85 -5.70 8.61
C ARG A 64 -10.75 -6.27 10.00
N LEU A 65 -11.89 -6.39 10.64
CA LEU A 65 -12.02 -7.04 11.94
C LEU A 65 -12.44 -8.48 11.73
N TYR A 66 -11.79 -9.40 12.42
CA TYR A 66 -12.10 -10.83 12.37
C TYR A 66 -12.74 -11.26 13.70
N ASP A 67 -14.01 -11.60 13.66
CA ASP A 67 -14.74 -12.15 14.80
C ASP A 67 -14.71 -13.68 14.74
N THR A 68 -14.23 -14.28 15.84
CA THR A 68 -14.12 -15.75 15.98
C THR A 68 -15.02 -16.28 17.10
N SER A 69 -15.89 -15.46 17.68
CA SER A 69 -16.71 -15.83 18.84
C SER A 69 -17.72 -16.94 18.58
N SER A 70 -18.15 -17.08 17.31
CA SER A 70 -19.13 -18.10 16.88
C SER A 70 -18.52 -19.44 16.48
N GLY A 71 -17.18 -19.64 16.62
CA GLY A 71 -16.48 -20.82 16.14
C GLY A 71 -16.21 -20.80 14.62
N SER A 72 -16.69 -19.79 13.90
CA SER A 72 -16.37 -19.47 12.52
C SER A 72 -15.73 -18.08 12.46
N VAL A 73 -14.92 -17.84 11.43
CA VAL A 73 -14.30 -16.52 11.21
C VAL A 73 -15.26 -15.67 10.39
N HIS A 74 -15.73 -14.57 10.98
CA HIS A 74 -16.53 -13.55 10.31
C HIS A 74 -15.67 -12.32 10.07
N GLU A 75 -15.64 -11.84 8.84
CA GLU A 75 -14.94 -10.63 8.44
C GLU A 75 -15.90 -9.43 8.47
N ILE A 76 -15.48 -8.35 9.13
CA ILE A 76 -16.20 -7.09 9.20
C ILE A 76 -15.32 -6.00 8.59
N ASP A 77 -15.76 -5.39 7.50
CA ASP A 77 -15.09 -4.23 6.91
C ASP A 77 -15.39 -2.99 7.76
N LEU A 78 -14.35 -2.32 8.20
CA LEU A 78 -14.45 -1.12 9.04
C LEU A 78 -14.66 0.18 8.24
N ALA A 79 -14.62 0.12 6.91
CA ALA A 79 -14.77 1.27 6.02
C ALA A 79 -13.91 2.49 6.40
N LEU A 80 -12.69 2.28 6.91
CA LEU A 80 -11.79 3.33 7.42
C LEU A 80 -11.44 4.38 6.35
N HIS A 81 -11.49 4.00 5.08
CA HIS A 81 -11.30 4.92 3.94
C HIS A 81 -12.35 6.03 3.86
N GLN A 82 -13.47 5.90 4.57
CA GLN A 82 -14.52 6.93 4.64
C GLN A 82 -14.40 7.79 5.92
N LEU A 83 -13.57 7.39 6.86
CA LEU A 83 -13.40 8.06 8.15
C LEU A 83 -12.69 9.41 7.96
N LEU A 84 -13.20 10.43 8.64
CA LEU A 84 -12.56 11.73 8.71
C LEU A 84 -11.62 11.76 9.93
N PHE A 85 -10.32 11.89 9.68
CA PHE A 85 -9.31 11.97 10.72
C PHE A 85 -9.09 13.40 11.19
N THR A 86 -8.81 13.57 12.47
CA THR A 86 -8.21 14.80 13.01
C THR A 86 -6.76 14.86 12.56
N ALA A 87 -6.32 16.01 12.08
CA ALA A 87 -5.02 16.17 11.43
C ALA A 87 -4.15 17.18 12.17
N GLU A 88 -2.91 16.82 12.44
CA GLU A 88 -1.89 17.62 13.09
C GLU A 88 -0.62 17.65 12.23
N PRO A 89 -0.43 18.68 11.37
CA PRO A 89 0.79 18.84 10.61
C PRO A 89 1.94 19.31 11.50
N PHE A 90 3.17 18.89 11.18
CA PHE A 90 4.39 19.37 11.82
C PHE A 90 5.53 19.48 10.80
N SER A 91 6.54 20.28 11.13
CA SER A 91 7.73 20.45 10.30
C SER A 91 8.96 20.70 11.18
N THR A 92 10.09 20.13 10.76
CA THR A 92 11.42 20.37 11.31
C THR A 92 12.38 20.77 10.18
N ILE A 93 13.65 21.00 10.50
CA ILE A 93 14.68 21.29 9.48
C ILE A 93 14.93 20.10 8.55
N GLN A 94 14.67 18.89 9.00
CA GLN A 94 15.01 17.66 8.27
C GLN A 94 13.83 16.94 7.62
N GLU A 95 12.61 17.26 8.06
CA GLU A 95 11.41 16.52 7.64
C GLU A 95 10.14 17.36 7.80
N SER A 96 9.15 17.05 7.00
CA SER A 96 7.77 17.49 7.17
C SER A 96 6.86 16.28 7.43
N GLY A 97 5.83 16.45 8.25
CA GLY A 97 4.98 15.33 8.63
C GLY A 97 3.55 15.73 8.92
N LEU A 98 2.70 14.70 8.97
CA LEU A 98 1.29 14.79 9.29
C LEU A 98 0.88 13.62 10.18
N ARG A 99 0.33 13.92 11.34
CA ARG A 99 -0.34 12.93 12.18
C ARG A 99 -1.83 13.00 11.93
N LEU A 100 -2.44 11.83 11.77
CA LEU A 100 -3.89 11.66 11.65
C LEU A 100 -4.37 10.73 12.77
N SER A 101 -5.45 11.12 13.48
CA SER A 101 -6.02 10.29 14.53
C SER A 101 -7.54 10.27 14.44
N ALA A 102 -8.13 9.13 14.77
CA ALA A 102 -9.57 8.96 14.83
C ALA A 102 -9.96 7.82 15.78
N GLU A 103 -11.19 7.80 16.23
CA GLU A 103 -11.78 6.73 17.00
C GLU A 103 -13.05 6.22 16.31
N ILE A 104 -13.21 4.90 16.33
CA ILE A 104 -14.43 4.23 15.87
C ILE A 104 -14.96 3.32 16.97
N SER A 105 -16.26 3.07 16.96
CA SER A 105 -16.89 2.10 17.85
C SER A 105 -17.47 0.94 17.06
N VAL A 106 -17.03 -0.28 17.38
CA VAL A 106 -17.49 -1.51 16.73
C VAL A 106 -17.90 -2.51 17.81
N ASN A 107 -19.13 -2.97 17.78
CA ASN A 107 -19.67 -3.93 18.76
C ASN A 107 -19.48 -3.48 20.24
N GLY A 108 -19.56 -2.15 20.49
CA GLY A 108 -19.38 -1.59 21.84
C GLY A 108 -17.92 -1.45 22.29
N GLN A 109 -16.96 -1.74 21.42
CA GLN A 109 -15.54 -1.55 21.68
C GLN A 109 -15.04 -0.30 20.93
N VAL A 110 -14.20 0.49 21.59
CA VAL A 110 -13.55 1.66 20.98
C VAL A 110 -12.21 1.21 20.41
N ILE A 111 -11.98 1.56 19.16
CA ILE A 111 -10.73 1.37 18.44
C ILE A 111 -10.18 2.75 18.09
N ALA A 112 -9.04 3.11 18.68
CA ALA A 112 -8.29 4.31 18.31
C ALA A 112 -7.35 3.97 17.17
N ILE A 113 -7.32 4.81 16.13
CA ILE A 113 -6.53 4.64 14.93
C ILE A 113 -5.62 5.85 14.78
N ASP A 114 -4.33 5.60 14.67
CA ASP A 114 -3.30 6.61 14.47
C ASP A 114 -2.56 6.33 13.16
N MET A 115 -2.31 7.39 12.37
CA MET A 115 -1.48 7.35 11.19
C MET A 115 -0.44 8.48 11.27
N LEU A 116 0.77 8.20 10.80
CA LEU A 116 1.85 9.17 10.71
C LEU A 116 2.49 9.09 9.33
N TYR A 117 2.57 10.22 8.68
CA TYR A 117 3.29 10.44 7.43
C TYR A 117 4.47 11.34 7.69
N VAL A 118 5.66 10.94 7.23
CA VAL A 118 6.88 11.74 7.33
C VAL A 118 7.58 11.75 5.98
N LEU A 119 7.82 12.94 5.44
CA LEU A 119 8.64 13.14 4.25
C LEU A 119 9.97 13.76 4.69
N THR A 120 11.06 13.01 4.50
CA THR A 120 12.41 13.42 4.89
C THR A 120 13.15 14.11 3.74
N ASN A 121 14.19 14.91 4.08
CA ASN A 121 15.12 15.49 3.11
C ASN A 121 16.03 14.44 2.43
N ASN A 122 15.97 13.18 2.85
CA ASN A 122 16.64 12.05 2.18
C ASN A 122 15.76 11.35 1.14
N ASN A 123 14.66 11.99 0.70
CA ASN A 123 13.70 11.42 -0.25
C ASN A 123 13.04 10.13 0.26
N GLN A 124 12.71 10.09 1.54
CA GLN A 124 11.99 8.98 2.15
C GLN A 124 10.60 9.43 2.56
N LEU A 125 9.59 8.68 2.16
CA LEU A 125 8.23 8.75 2.67
C LEU A 125 8.03 7.60 3.65
N ILE A 126 7.89 7.93 4.93
CA ILE A 126 7.66 6.96 6.00
C ILE A 126 6.18 6.99 6.35
N LEU A 127 5.55 5.84 6.33
CA LEU A 127 4.17 5.62 6.72
C LEU A 127 4.14 4.74 7.96
N ARG A 128 3.46 5.20 9.00
CA ARG A 128 3.15 4.41 10.18
C ARG A 128 1.66 4.46 10.43
N TYR A 129 1.04 3.33 10.70
CA TYR A 129 -0.33 3.29 11.16
C TYR A 129 -0.52 2.17 12.16
N ALA A 130 -1.37 2.44 13.14
CA ALA A 130 -1.66 1.54 14.22
C ALA A 130 -3.12 1.64 14.65
N ALA A 131 -3.62 0.58 15.23
CA ALA A 131 -4.87 0.60 15.97
C ALA A 131 -4.65 0.11 17.39
N THR A 132 -5.27 0.81 18.32
CA THR A 132 -5.25 0.46 19.76
C THR A 132 -6.67 0.20 20.23
N THR A 133 -6.84 -0.80 21.07
CA THR A 133 -8.13 -1.16 21.67
C THR A 133 -7.96 -1.59 23.11
N ASN A 134 -9.01 -1.43 23.90
CA ASN A 134 -9.03 -1.85 25.31
C ASN A 134 -9.31 -3.34 25.50
N GLN A 135 -9.60 -4.07 24.44
CA GLN A 135 -9.81 -5.53 24.46
C GLN A 135 -9.08 -6.19 23.30
N PRO A 136 -8.68 -7.46 23.43
CA PRO A 136 -8.05 -8.18 22.33
C PRO A 136 -8.98 -8.24 21.11
N LEU A 137 -8.55 -7.64 20.00
CA LEU A 137 -9.22 -7.71 18.71
C LEU A 137 -8.25 -8.23 17.66
N ARG A 138 -8.79 -8.91 16.68
CA ARG A 138 -8.05 -9.35 15.50
C ARG A 138 -8.35 -8.38 14.38
N LEU A 139 -7.43 -7.49 14.13
CA LEU A 139 -7.57 -6.41 13.16
C LEU A 139 -6.44 -6.50 12.14
N SER A 140 -6.79 -6.47 10.87
CA SER A 140 -5.85 -6.23 9.76
C SER A 140 -6.05 -4.82 9.24
N LEU A 141 -4.96 -4.08 9.10
CA LEU A 141 -4.92 -2.75 8.49
C LEU A 141 -4.14 -2.82 7.18
N SER A 142 -4.55 -2.03 6.20
CA SER A 142 -3.95 -1.98 4.87
C SER A 142 -4.10 -0.58 4.28
N LEU A 143 -3.04 -0.07 3.65
CA LEU A 143 -3.05 1.20 2.94
C LEU A 143 -2.50 1.00 1.53
N PRO A 144 -3.34 0.57 0.57
CA PRO A 144 -2.90 0.29 -0.78
C PRO A 144 -2.51 1.57 -1.52
N VAL A 145 -1.26 1.64 -1.98
CA VAL A 145 -0.73 2.74 -2.80
C VAL A 145 -0.28 2.18 -4.14
N PHE A 146 -0.84 2.70 -5.23
CA PHE A 146 -0.50 2.28 -6.58
C PHE A 146 0.52 3.22 -7.22
N PHE A 147 1.62 2.69 -7.70
CA PHE A 147 2.74 3.42 -8.28
C PHE A 147 2.85 3.22 -9.79
N ASN A 148 3.32 4.26 -10.48
CA ASN A 148 3.84 4.19 -11.83
C ASN A 148 5.04 5.14 -11.96
N LEU A 149 6.25 4.61 -11.90
CA LEU A 149 7.49 5.40 -11.88
C LEU A 149 7.80 6.12 -13.20
N SER A 150 7.04 5.86 -14.29
CA SER A 150 7.20 6.63 -15.52
C SER A 150 6.85 8.12 -15.36
N GLY A 151 6.10 8.45 -14.32
CA GLY A 151 5.59 9.79 -14.06
C GLY A 151 4.40 10.15 -14.95
N ASN A 152 3.36 10.77 -14.37
CA ASN A 152 2.15 11.20 -15.06
C ASN A 152 1.56 10.15 -16.03
N LEU A 153 1.73 8.85 -15.69
CA LEU A 153 1.25 7.69 -16.48
C LEU A 153 1.75 7.67 -17.95
N LYS A 154 2.95 8.17 -18.21
CA LYS A 154 3.54 8.22 -19.57
C LYS A 154 3.73 6.85 -20.21
N ALA A 155 3.92 5.82 -19.39
CA ALA A 155 4.13 4.45 -19.87
C ALA A 155 3.44 3.43 -18.95
N SER A 156 3.16 2.25 -19.51
CA SER A 156 2.70 1.09 -18.74
C SER A 156 3.76 0.63 -17.75
N ILE A 157 3.31 0.07 -16.60
CA ILE A 157 4.21 -0.59 -15.64
C ILE A 157 4.98 -1.78 -16.23
N THR A 158 4.62 -2.24 -17.43
CA THR A 158 5.40 -3.25 -18.17
C THR A 158 6.84 -2.82 -18.47
N LYS A 159 7.17 -1.54 -18.30
CA LYS A 159 8.52 -0.99 -18.43
C LYS A 159 9.32 -0.99 -17.14
N HIS A 160 8.71 -1.37 -16.03
CA HIS A 160 9.37 -1.41 -14.73
C HIS A 160 10.11 -2.72 -14.51
N ASP A 161 11.28 -2.64 -13.89
CA ASP A 161 12.04 -3.77 -13.37
C ASP A 161 11.74 -3.92 -11.89
N LEU A 162 11.41 -5.13 -11.46
CA LEU A 162 11.00 -5.45 -10.09
C LEU A 162 11.93 -6.49 -9.47
N LYS A 163 12.35 -6.30 -8.21
CA LYS A 163 13.18 -7.24 -7.46
C LYS A 163 12.78 -7.26 -5.99
N PHE A 164 12.61 -8.45 -5.44
CA PHE A 164 12.44 -8.69 -4.01
C PHE A 164 12.79 -10.13 -3.64
N SER A 165 13.11 -10.37 -2.36
CA SER A 165 13.48 -11.69 -1.86
C SER A 165 12.25 -12.39 -1.28
N SER A 166 11.62 -13.27 -2.06
CA SER A 166 10.58 -14.19 -1.59
C SER A 166 10.78 -15.56 -2.20
N SER A 167 10.74 -16.59 -1.38
CA SER A 167 10.79 -18.00 -1.84
C SER A 167 9.41 -18.63 -1.99
N CYS A 168 8.38 -18.01 -1.41
CA CYS A 168 7.03 -18.58 -1.38
C CYS A 168 5.98 -17.50 -1.72
N PHE A 169 4.90 -17.94 -2.37
CA PHE A 169 3.76 -17.11 -2.71
C PHE A 169 2.44 -17.85 -2.59
N ILE A 170 1.34 -17.11 -2.55
CA ILE A 170 -0.03 -17.59 -2.64
C ILE A 170 -0.70 -16.87 -3.82
N HIS A 171 -1.23 -17.64 -4.77
CA HIS A 171 -1.92 -17.09 -5.94
C HIS A 171 -3.02 -18.04 -6.43
N PRO A 172 -4.21 -17.54 -6.69
CA PRO A 172 -4.75 -16.25 -6.24
C PRO A 172 -4.88 -16.21 -4.72
N VAL A 173 -4.87 -14.99 -4.17
CA VAL A 173 -5.12 -14.81 -2.74
C VAL A 173 -6.58 -15.16 -2.45
N PRO A 174 -6.88 -16.18 -1.63
CA PRO A 174 -8.25 -16.49 -1.28
C PRO A 174 -8.83 -15.44 -0.34
N ALA A 175 -10.12 -15.17 -0.47
CA ALA A 175 -10.81 -14.18 0.39
C ALA A 175 -10.71 -14.54 1.89
N LEU A 176 -10.82 -15.81 2.21
CA LEU A 176 -10.62 -16.37 3.56
C LEU A 176 -10.03 -17.78 3.43
N SER A 177 -8.83 -17.99 3.90
CA SER A 177 -8.25 -19.32 3.97
C SER A 177 -7.52 -19.52 5.29
N ILE A 178 -7.95 -20.51 6.06
CA ILE A 178 -7.34 -20.88 7.33
C ILE A 178 -5.97 -21.54 7.11
N ASN A 179 -5.78 -22.20 5.94
CA ASN A 179 -4.54 -22.87 5.57
C ASN A 179 -4.22 -22.60 4.08
N PRO A 180 -3.71 -21.42 3.74
CA PRO A 180 -3.35 -21.13 2.36
C PRO A 180 -2.17 -22.01 1.91
N CYS A 181 -2.26 -22.56 0.71
CA CYS A 181 -1.18 -23.36 0.13
C CYS A 181 -0.06 -22.45 -0.36
N LEU A 182 1.04 -22.40 0.38
CA LEU A 182 2.26 -21.71 -0.04
C LEU A 182 2.94 -22.48 -1.17
N GLN A 183 3.14 -21.82 -2.30
CA GLN A 183 3.83 -22.31 -3.48
C GLN A 183 5.25 -21.78 -3.53
N GLN A 184 6.20 -22.55 -4.08
CA GLN A 184 7.58 -22.10 -4.26
C GLN A 184 7.69 -21.17 -5.48
N THR A 185 8.43 -20.07 -5.36
CA THR A 185 8.63 -19.12 -6.47
C THR A 185 9.59 -19.63 -7.54
N LYS A 186 10.58 -20.48 -7.15
CA LYS A 186 11.65 -20.94 -8.04
C LYS A 186 11.12 -21.62 -9.30
N GLY A 187 11.56 -21.15 -10.46
CA GLY A 187 11.19 -21.71 -11.77
C GLY A 187 9.78 -21.31 -12.24
N THR A 188 9.08 -20.44 -11.52
CA THR A 188 7.76 -19.96 -11.87
C THR A 188 7.80 -18.51 -12.41
N PRO A 189 6.72 -18.00 -13.03
CA PRO A 189 6.57 -16.59 -13.35
C PRO A 189 6.62 -15.67 -12.12
N PHE A 190 6.42 -16.18 -10.93
CA PHE A 190 6.35 -15.43 -9.67
C PHE A 190 7.73 -15.23 -9.00
N ASP A 191 8.84 -15.62 -9.66
CA ASP A 191 10.20 -15.49 -9.12
C ASP A 191 10.84 -14.14 -9.48
N PHE A 192 10.92 -13.22 -8.51
CA PHE A 192 11.54 -11.89 -8.63
C PHE A 192 12.88 -11.75 -7.92
N ARG A 193 13.44 -12.83 -7.38
CA ARG A 193 14.66 -12.78 -6.56
C ARG A 193 15.89 -12.26 -7.30
N LEU A 194 16.00 -12.53 -8.59
CA LEU A 194 17.10 -12.05 -9.44
C LEU A 194 16.79 -10.73 -10.14
N GLY A 195 15.61 -10.16 -9.89
CA GLY A 195 15.12 -9.01 -10.61
C GLY A 195 14.66 -9.36 -12.04
N ARG A 196 13.54 -8.80 -12.45
CA ARG A 196 13.02 -8.97 -13.80
C ARG A 196 12.06 -7.87 -14.19
N ARG A 197 11.98 -7.64 -15.50
CA ARG A 197 11.01 -6.70 -16.07
C ARG A 197 9.60 -7.26 -16.01
N LEU A 198 8.66 -6.40 -15.62
CA LEU A 198 7.24 -6.64 -15.73
C LEU A 198 6.86 -6.53 -17.22
N ASN A 199 6.85 -7.61 -17.98
CA ASN A 199 6.37 -7.59 -19.36
C ASN A 199 4.90 -8.05 -19.42
N ARG A 200 4.20 -7.71 -20.52
CA ARG A 200 2.79 -8.02 -20.70
C ARG A 200 2.49 -9.51 -20.59
N PHE A 201 3.28 -10.34 -21.22
CA PHE A 201 3.11 -11.80 -21.16
C PHE A 201 3.15 -12.34 -19.72
N PHE A 202 3.99 -11.73 -18.90
CA PHE A 202 4.15 -12.06 -17.51
C PHE A 202 2.94 -11.62 -16.69
N LEU A 203 2.51 -10.38 -16.87
CA LEU A 203 1.32 -9.83 -16.20
C LEU A 203 0.05 -10.57 -16.63
N ASP A 204 -0.09 -10.90 -17.91
CA ASP A 204 -1.21 -11.69 -18.43
C ASP A 204 -1.24 -13.08 -17.79
N LYS A 205 -0.09 -13.71 -17.52
CA LYS A 205 -0.03 -15.00 -16.82
C LYS A 205 -0.35 -14.90 -15.33
N MET A 206 0.10 -13.84 -14.67
CA MET A 206 -0.20 -13.60 -13.26
C MET A 206 -1.67 -13.24 -13.04
N PHE A 207 -2.27 -12.47 -13.96
CA PHE A 207 -3.58 -11.84 -13.78
C PHE A 207 -4.61 -12.26 -14.85
N SER A 208 -4.39 -13.36 -15.57
CA SER A 208 -5.10 -13.76 -16.80
C SER A 208 -6.59 -14.07 -16.65
N ARG A 209 -7.14 -14.15 -15.45
CA ARG A 209 -8.58 -14.50 -15.28
C ARG A 209 -9.35 -13.58 -14.33
N SER A 210 -8.65 -12.74 -13.63
CA SER A 210 -9.16 -11.71 -12.72
C SER A 210 -7.94 -10.91 -12.28
N PRO A 211 -8.02 -9.64 -11.87
CA PRO A 211 -6.95 -9.01 -11.12
C PRO A 211 -6.81 -9.77 -9.80
N ALA A 212 -6.16 -10.93 -9.85
CA ALA A 212 -5.98 -11.78 -8.70
C ALA A 212 -4.68 -11.34 -8.03
N ASP A 213 -4.84 -10.83 -6.83
CA ASP A 213 -3.75 -10.46 -5.96
C ASP A 213 -2.85 -11.67 -5.69
N THR A 214 -1.55 -11.42 -5.56
CA THR A 214 -0.57 -12.43 -5.20
C THR A 214 0.09 -12.03 -3.91
N TYR A 215 -0.06 -12.84 -2.88
CA TYR A 215 0.66 -12.65 -1.61
C TYR A 215 2.06 -13.27 -1.68
N TYR A 216 3.05 -12.51 -1.24
CA TYR A 216 4.44 -12.94 -1.10
C TYR A 216 4.87 -12.87 0.37
N LEU A 217 5.50 -13.93 0.85
CA LEU A 217 6.15 -13.98 2.14
C LEU A 217 7.63 -13.63 1.98
N PHE A 218 8.14 -12.64 2.71
CA PHE A 218 9.57 -12.32 2.69
C PHE A 218 10.41 -13.44 3.28
N HIS A 219 11.56 -13.72 2.67
CA HIS A 219 12.45 -14.79 3.13
C HIS A 219 13.55 -14.26 4.06
N GLN A 220 14.05 -13.06 3.82
CA GLN A 220 15.14 -12.43 4.57
C GLN A 220 14.80 -10.98 4.89
N GLN A 221 15.21 -10.05 4.03
CA GLN A 221 14.94 -8.65 4.22
C GLN A 221 13.61 -8.27 3.56
N PRO A 222 12.72 -7.55 4.25
CA PRO A 222 11.45 -7.10 3.72
C PRO A 222 11.62 -5.88 2.80
N VAL A 223 12.42 -6.04 1.73
CA VAL A 223 12.76 -4.98 0.78
C VAL A 223 12.28 -5.34 -0.62
N ILE A 224 11.56 -4.39 -1.24
CA ILE A 224 11.16 -4.41 -2.65
C ILE A 224 11.88 -3.29 -3.37
N SER A 225 12.42 -3.57 -4.56
CA SER A 225 13.02 -2.56 -5.43
C SER A 225 12.28 -2.48 -6.76
N VAL A 226 11.96 -1.28 -7.19
CA VAL A 226 11.31 -0.99 -8.47
C VAL A 226 12.12 0.07 -9.21
N HIS A 227 12.38 -0.15 -10.49
CA HIS A 227 13.12 0.78 -11.34
C HIS A 227 12.39 1.00 -12.67
N GLU A 228 12.37 2.25 -13.14
CA GLU A 228 11.89 2.60 -14.48
C GLU A 228 13.00 3.29 -15.26
N ALA A 229 13.43 2.66 -16.35
CA ALA A 229 14.67 3.01 -17.02
C ALA A 229 14.64 4.35 -17.77
N VAL A 230 13.48 4.82 -18.24
CA VAL A 230 13.38 6.06 -19.03
C VAL A 230 13.45 7.27 -18.11
N SER A 231 12.64 7.31 -17.08
CA SER A 231 12.68 8.36 -16.05
C SER A 231 13.91 8.27 -15.15
N GLY A 232 14.52 7.09 -15.06
CA GLY A 232 15.60 6.78 -14.13
C GLY A 232 15.17 6.68 -12.69
N ARG A 233 13.87 6.76 -12.39
CA ARG A 233 13.37 6.65 -11.01
C ARG A 233 13.56 5.25 -10.47
N TRP A 234 14.07 5.22 -9.26
CA TRP A 234 14.23 4.03 -8.46
C TRP A 234 13.46 4.20 -7.15
N MET A 235 12.66 3.22 -6.81
CA MET A 235 11.96 3.16 -5.53
C MET A 235 12.40 1.90 -4.79
N THR A 236 12.72 2.02 -3.50
CA THR A 236 12.78 0.89 -2.58
C THR A 236 11.68 1.03 -1.54
N MET A 237 11.05 -0.07 -1.21
CA MET A 237 10.06 -0.18 -0.13
C MET A 237 10.59 -1.14 0.91
N GLU A 238 10.65 -0.68 2.16
CA GLU A 238 10.95 -1.49 3.34
C GLU A 238 9.73 -1.51 4.25
N THR A 239 9.41 -2.64 4.85
CA THR A 239 8.22 -2.76 5.70
C THR A 239 8.48 -3.60 6.94
N SER A 240 7.75 -3.32 8.03
CA SER A 240 7.75 -4.15 9.24
C SER A 240 6.93 -5.44 9.09
N GLN A 241 6.19 -5.59 7.98
CA GLN A 241 5.30 -6.72 7.77
C GLN A 241 6.04 -7.93 7.20
N PRO A 242 5.60 -9.16 7.52
CA PRO A 242 6.26 -10.39 7.07
C PRO A 242 6.06 -10.65 5.57
N GLY A 243 5.13 -9.96 4.94
CA GLY A 243 4.81 -10.15 3.53
C GLY A 243 4.03 -8.99 2.93
N PHE A 244 3.62 -9.14 1.68
CA PHE A 244 2.84 -8.13 0.98
C PHE A 244 1.97 -8.77 -0.11
N VAL A 245 0.90 -8.09 -0.45
CA VAL A 245 0.07 -8.40 -1.62
C VAL A 245 0.55 -7.58 -2.80
N LEU A 246 0.93 -8.26 -3.88
CA LEU A 246 1.22 -7.64 -5.16
C LEU A 246 -0.06 -7.56 -5.98
N SER A 247 -0.48 -6.35 -6.29
CA SER A 247 -1.66 -6.05 -7.12
C SER A 247 -1.29 -5.16 -8.28
N THR A 248 -2.04 -5.25 -9.37
CA THR A 248 -1.92 -4.34 -10.51
C THR A 248 -3.26 -3.75 -10.86
N ALA A 249 -3.25 -2.53 -11.37
CA ALA A 249 -4.45 -1.84 -11.83
C ALA A 249 -4.29 -1.38 -13.28
N ALA A 250 -5.39 -1.44 -14.03
CA ALA A 250 -5.47 -0.95 -15.40
C ALA A 250 -6.58 0.10 -15.51
N HIS A 251 -6.40 1.09 -16.38
CA HIS A 251 -7.45 2.04 -16.71
C HIS A 251 -8.55 1.36 -17.53
N HIS A 252 -9.81 1.80 -17.39
CA HIS A 252 -11.00 1.22 -18.04
C HIS A 252 -10.92 1.04 -19.54
N THR A 253 -10.29 1.98 -20.20
CA THR A 253 -10.26 2.07 -21.66
C THR A 253 -9.01 1.45 -22.24
N ASP A 254 -8.03 1.09 -21.40
CA ASP A 254 -6.71 0.70 -21.84
C ASP A 254 -6.38 -0.75 -21.53
N THR A 255 -5.84 -1.42 -22.51
CA THR A 255 -5.11 -2.68 -22.35
C THR A 255 -3.79 -2.47 -21.59
N PHE A 256 -3.61 -1.33 -20.89
CA PHE A 256 -2.42 -0.95 -20.19
C PHE A 256 -2.54 -1.24 -18.70
N PHE A 257 -1.58 -1.98 -18.17
CA PHE A 257 -1.34 -2.02 -16.73
C PHE A 257 -0.73 -0.68 -16.32
N SER A 258 -1.51 0.13 -15.58
CA SER A 258 -1.19 1.53 -15.29
C SER A 258 -0.63 1.75 -13.90
N GLY A 259 -0.89 0.85 -12.96
CA GLY A 259 -0.42 0.93 -11.58
C GLY A 259 -0.01 -0.41 -11.00
N ILE A 260 1.00 -0.39 -10.12
CA ILE A 260 1.45 -1.52 -9.32
C ILE A 260 1.39 -1.15 -7.84
N CYS A 261 0.82 -2.03 -7.02
CA CYS A 261 0.70 -1.88 -5.58
C CYS A 261 1.46 -2.99 -4.85
N PHE A 262 2.11 -2.62 -3.76
CA PHE A 262 2.74 -3.50 -2.79
C PHE A 262 2.09 -3.25 -1.43
N ASP A 263 0.95 -3.87 -1.21
CA ASP A 263 0.20 -3.70 0.03
C ASP A 263 0.81 -4.58 1.14
N SER A 264 1.59 -3.96 2.01
CA SER A 264 2.26 -4.66 3.11
C SER A 264 1.25 -5.13 4.14
N THR A 265 1.20 -6.44 4.39
CA THR A 265 0.21 -7.03 5.27
C THR A 265 0.70 -8.36 5.85
N ASP A 266 0.23 -8.70 7.03
CA ASP A 266 0.28 -10.07 7.56
C ASP A 266 -0.98 -10.82 7.13
N PHE A 267 -0.94 -11.37 5.94
CA PHE A 267 -2.06 -12.13 5.37
C PHE A 267 -2.17 -13.55 5.95
N LEU A 268 -1.10 -14.07 6.53
CA LEU A 268 -1.10 -15.43 7.06
C LEU A 268 -1.95 -15.51 8.32
N LEU A 269 -3.15 -16.00 8.16
CA LEU A 269 -4.15 -16.19 9.21
C LEU A 269 -3.69 -17.11 10.38
N SER A 270 -2.52 -17.71 10.31
CA SER A 270 -1.89 -18.41 11.43
C SER A 270 -1.71 -17.48 12.66
N SER A 271 -1.53 -16.19 12.44
CA SER A 271 -1.55 -15.17 13.48
C SER A 271 -2.96 -14.93 14.04
N LEU A 272 -4.02 -15.24 13.28
CA LEU A 272 -5.39 -15.09 13.75
C LEU A 272 -5.78 -16.09 14.84
N ILE A 273 -5.06 -17.21 14.97
CA ILE A 273 -5.46 -18.30 15.87
C ILE A 273 -4.89 -18.10 17.28
N ASN A 274 -3.77 -17.41 17.46
CA ASN A 274 -2.95 -17.49 18.68
C ASN A 274 -2.69 -16.18 19.45
N GLY A 275 -3.38 -15.07 19.16
CA GLY A 275 -3.18 -13.84 19.95
C GLY A 275 -3.60 -12.55 19.25
N PRO A 276 -3.51 -11.40 19.94
CA PRO A 276 -3.77 -10.10 19.34
C PRO A 276 -2.74 -9.86 18.22
N ILE A 277 -3.21 -9.57 17.01
CA ILE A 277 -2.33 -9.17 15.92
C ILE A 277 -1.73 -7.82 16.31
N PRO A 278 -0.40 -7.63 16.20
CA PRO A 278 0.18 -6.30 16.33
C PRO A 278 -0.46 -5.40 15.28
N SER A 279 -1.19 -4.40 15.72
CA SER A 279 -1.85 -3.44 14.85
C SER A 279 -0.89 -2.35 14.35
N PHE A 280 0.41 -2.55 14.53
CA PHE A 280 1.44 -1.58 14.13
C PHE A 280 2.06 -1.94 12.79
N HIS A 281 2.01 -1.01 11.87
CA HIS A 281 2.63 -1.10 10.55
C HIS A 281 3.58 0.08 10.34
N GLU A 282 4.76 -0.21 9.81
CA GLU A 282 5.68 0.80 9.31
C GLU A 282 6.14 0.40 7.92
N THR A 283 6.07 1.33 6.99
CA THR A 283 6.57 1.17 5.63
C THR A 283 7.33 2.43 5.22
N THR A 284 8.55 2.26 4.73
CA THR A 284 9.40 3.34 4.21
C THR A 284 9.57 3.17 2.70
N TYR A 285 9.16 4.17 1.96
CA TYR A 285 9.46 4.30 0.53
C TYR A 285 10.63 5.26 0.35
N SER A 286 11.73 4.81 -0.23
CA SER A 286 12.90 5.63 -0.53
C SER A 286 13.03 5.81 -2.04
N PHE A 287 13.24 7.06 -2.48
CA PHE A 287 13.30 7.42 -3.89
C PHE A 287 14.67 7.95 -4.27
N SER A 288 15.17 7.50 -5.42
CA SER A 288 16.42 7.97 -6.03
C SER A 288 16.31 7.93 -7.55
N THR A 289 17.34 8.45 -8.22
CA THR A 289 17.44 8.38 -9.68
C THR A 289 18.77 7.78 -10.08
N THR A 290 18.77 7.01 -11.18
CA THR A 290 19.99 6.58 -11.86
C THR A 290 20.28 7.52 -13.02
N TYR A 291 21.54 7.94 -13.17
CA TYR A 291 22.02 8.76 -14.27
C TYR A 291 22.18 7.95 -15.54
#